data_8ecbaf87026a75e6bbadcd0aee2b9676
#
_entry.id   8ecbaf87026a75e6bbadcd0aee2b9676
#
_cell.length_a   1.000
_cell.length_b   1.000
_cell.length_c   1.000
_cell.angle_alpha   90.00
_cell.angle_beta   90.00
_cell.angle_gamma   90.00
#
_symmetry.space_group_name_H-M   'P 1'
#
loop_
_entity.id
_entity.type
_entity.pdbx_description
1 polymer ?
#
loop_
_entity_poly.entity_id
_entity_poly.type
_entity_poly.pdbx_seq_one_letter_code
_entity_poly.pdbx_strand_id
1 'polypeptide(L)'
;SKGSSAGLPGDADAGDGAGFSNATRTLQASQLLAWISGTVLPAAGDSDVLLLGDFNSYAQETPVTTLTGGGYTDLETDLLGPAAYSYLFDGQLGHLDYAFSSASLTPQITGVGAWHINADEADLLDYNDEIKDVGEAAFEEKPDGSALLPPRVLFQPATPYRASDHDPVIVGMFQ
;
A
#
# COMPACT_ATOMS: atom_id res chain seq x y z
N SER A 1 2.72 9.30 -1.98
CA SER A 1 4.07 8.75 -2.12
C SER A 1 4.98 9.28 -1.03
N LYS A 2 5.79 8.42 -0.42
CA LYS A 2 6.80 8.88 0.56
C LYS A 2 7.89 9.71 -0.11
N GLY A 3 8.25 9.41 -1.36
CA GLY A 3 9.19 10.19 -2.16
C GLY A 3 10.57 10.37 -1.50
N SER A 4 11.45 11.05 -2.20
CA SER A 4 12.82 11.38 -1.73
C SER A 4 13.07 12.88 -1.57
N SER A 5 12.03 13.71 -1.64
CA SER A 5 12.15 15.16 -1.54
C SER A 5 10.93 15.79 -0.90
N ALA A 6 11.15 16.87 -0.14
CA ALA A 6 10.07 17.63 0.46
C ALA A 6 9.34 18.48 -0.61
N GLY A 7 8.01 18.36 -0.66
CA GLY A 7 7.15 19.14 -1.53
C GLY A 7 6.62 20.41 -0.87
N LEU A 8 6.14 20.30 0.36
CA LEU A 8 5.52 21.37 1.15
C LEU A 8 6.24 21.58 2.49
N PRO A 9 6.02 22.69 3.17
CA PRO A 9 6.48 22.83 4.55
C PRO A 9 5.95 21.71 5.44
N GLY A 10 6.84 21.05 6.17
CA GLY A 10 6.52 19.87 6.99
C GLY A 10 6.60 18.51 6.27
N ASP A 11 6.93 18.51 4.97
CA ASP A 11 7.10 17.27 4.18
C ASP A 11 8.54 16.73 4.16
N ALA A 12 9.48 17.44 4.77
CA ALA A 12 10.84 16.93 4.94
C ALA A 12 10.84 15.72 5.88
N ASP A 13 11.72 14.77 5.61
CA ASP A 13 11.96 13.66 6.54
C ASP A 13 12.50 14.19 7.87
N ALA A 14 11.73 13.99 8.93
CA ALA A 14 12.09 14.41 10.28
C ALA A 14 12.94 13.36 11.03
N GLY A 15 13.19 12.20 10.42
CA GLY A 15 13.91 11.09 11.06
C GLY A 15 13.06 10.36 12.12
N ASP A 16 11.75 10.53 12.09
CA ASP A 16 10.78 9.93 13.01
C ASP A 16 10.14 8.63 12.48
N GLY A 17 10.60 8.18 11.31
CA GLY A 17 10.08 6.99 10.62
C GLY A 17 8.92 7.27 9.66
N ALA A 18 8.32 8.47 9.68
CA ALA A 18 7.25 8.82 8.74
C ALA A 18 7.77 9.15 7.32
N GLY A 19 9.07 9.48 7.19
CA GLY A 19 9.70 9.80 5.93
C GLY A 19 9.17 11.10 5.30
N PHE A 20 9.45 11.28 4.01
CA PHE A 20 9.01 12.46 3.28
C PHE A 20 7.48 12.51 3.06
N SER A 21 6.96 13.71 2.81
CA SER A 21 5.57 13.98 2.43
C SER A 21 4.51 13.62 3.47
N ASN A 22 4.88 13.45 4.73
CA ASN A 22 3.93 13.07 5.79
C ASN A 22 2.85 14.13 6.03
N ALA A 23 3.21 15.44 5.99
CA ALA A 23 2.24 16.51 6.15
C ALA A 23 1.23 16.53 5.00
N THR A 24 1.69 16.38 3.76
CA THR A 24 0.82 16.28 2.58
C THR A 24 -0.12 15.08 2.67
N ARG A 25 0.37 13.89 3.01
CA ARG A 25 -0.46 12.68 3.15
C ARG A 25 -1.49 12.83 4.28
N THR A 26 -1.11 13.44 5.39
CA THR A 26 -2.05 13.75 6.50
C THR A 26 -3.14 14.72 6.07
N LEU A 27 -2.78 15.75 5.29
CA LEU A 27 -3.76 16.68 4.74
C LEU A 27 -4.73 15.96 3.78
N GLN A 28 -4.22 15.09 2.92
CA GLN A 28 -5.04 14.28 2.01
C GLN A 28 -6.01 13.39 2.77
N ALA A 29 -5.57 12.70 3.84
CA ALA A 29 -6.44 11.90 4.69
C ALA A 29 -7.57 12.75 5.32
N SER A 30 -7.23 13.94 5.84
CA SER A 30 -8.21 14.86 6.41
C SER A 30 -9.22 15.36 5.37
N GLN A 31 -8.74 15.68 4.16
CA GLN A 31 -9.61 16.12 3.05
C GLN A 31 -10.51 14.99 2.55
N LEU A 32 -10.01 13.74 2.52
CA LEU A 32 -10.79 12.57 2.18
C LEU A 32 -11.97 12.39 3.16
N LEU A 33 -11.72 12.47 4.47
CA LEU A 33 -12.77 12.41 5.50
C LEU A 33 -13.80 13.52 5.32
N ALA A 34 -13.36 14.77 5.09
CA ALA A 34 -14.25 15.89 4.87
C ALA A 34 -15.10 15.73 3.60
N TRP A 35 -14.50 15.25 2.51
CA TRP A 35 -15.20 15.00 1.26
C TRP A 35 -16.23 13.88 1.39
N ILE A 36 -15.87 12.77 2.05
CA ILE A 36 -16.82 11.67 2.28
C ILE A 36 -18.02 12.16 3.09
N SER A 37 -17.78 12.81 4.22
CA SER A 37 -18.85 13.28 5.11
C SER A 37 -19.70 14.39 4.50
N GLY A 38 -19.08 15.31 3.77
CA GLY A 38 -19.76 16.51 3.24
C GLY A 38 -20.36 16.32 1.85
N THR A 39 -19.93 15.30 1.11
CA THR A 39 -20.34 15.12 -0.30
C THR A 39 -20.83 13.70 -0.60
N VAL A 40 -20.01 12.68 -0.27
CA VAL A 40 -20.29 11.30 -0.70
C VAL A 40 -21.49 10.74 0.05
N LEU A 41 -21.48 10.78 1.37
CA LEU A 41 -22.58 10.24 2.19
C LEU A 41 -23.91 10.93 1.91
N PRO A 42 -24.00 12.28 1.83
CA PRO A 42 -25.24 12.95 1.47
C PRO A 42 -25.75 12.58 0.06
N ALA A 43 -24.86 12.36 -0.89
CA ALA A 43 -25.24 12.00 -2.26
C ALA A 43 -25.64 10.53 -2.40
N ALA A 44 -24.97 9.64 -1.68
CA ALA A 44 -25.28 8.21 -1.69
C ALA A 44 -26.57 7.87 -0.92
N GLY A 45 -26.86 8.62 0.15
CA GLY A 45 -27.94 8.31 1.07
C GLY A 45 -27.68 7.02 1.88
N ASP A 46 -26.42 6.61 1.94
CA ASP A 46 -25.95 5.40 2.62
C ASP A 46 -24.71 5.78 3.45
N SER A 47 -24.54 5.13 4.60
CA SER A 47 -23.44 5.33 5.52
C SER A 47 -22.31 4.29 5.37
N ASP A 48 -22.52 3.27 4.56
CA ASP A 48 -21.55 2.20 4.35
C ASP A 48 -20.45 2.68 3.40
N VAL A 49 -19.23 2.73 3.91
CA VAL A 49 -18.04 3.18 3.18
C VAL A 49 -16.93 2.17 3.32
N LEU A 50 -16.36 1.76 2.20
CA LEU A 50 -15.14 1.00 2.11
C LEU A 50 -14.08 1.83 1.39
N LEU A 51 -12.93 2.04 2.02
CA LEU A 51 -11.77 2.69 1.42
C LEU A 51 -10.72 1.61 1.14
N LEU A 52 -10.32 1.48 -0.11
CA LEU A 52 -9.30 0.52 -0.54
C LEU A 52 -8.19 1.24 -1.29
N GLY A 53 -6.95 0.89 -1.03
CA GLY A 53 -5.81 1.38 -1.81
C GLY A 53 -4.49 1.43 -1.05
N ASP A 54 -3.45 1.82 -1.78
CA ASP A 54 -2.15 2.17 -1.24
C ASP A 54 -2.20 3.59 -0.64
N PHE A 55 -2.06 3.67 0.67
CA PHE A 55 -2.01 4.94 1.42
C PHE A 55 -0.59 5.45 1.63
N ASN A 56 0.41 4.69 1.19
CA ASN A 56 1.83 5.02 1.34
C ASN A 56 2.22 5.43 2.77
N SER A 57 1.58 4.82 3.76
CA SER A 57 1.77 5.14 5.18
C SER A 57 1.63 3.89 6.01
N TYR A 58 2.54 3.66 6.94
CA TYR A 58 2.41 2.55 7.88
C TYR A 58 1.38 2.85 8.96
N ALA A 59 0.90 1.81 9.64
CA ALA A 59 -0.23 1.86 10.56
C ALA A 59 -0.14 2.92 11.67
N GLN A 60 1.06 3.28 12.11
CA GLN A 60 1.28 4.28 13.17
C GLN A 60 1.53 5.70 12.62
N GLU A 61 1.60 5.87 11.31
CA GLU A 61 1.81 7.19 10.72
C GLU A 61 0.54 8.03 10.77
N THR A 62 0.73 9.36 10.81
CA THR A 62 -0.37 10.32 10.99
C THR A 62 -1.47 10.20 9.93
N PRO A 63 -1.21 9.92 8.64
CA PRO A 63 -2.28 9.73 7.66
C PRO A 63 -3.25 8.60 8.04
N VAL A 64 -2.72 7.44 8.47
CA VAL A 64 -3.52 6.29 8.88
C VAL A 64 -4.26 6.57 10.19
N THR A 65 -3.56 7.11 11.20
CA THR A 65 -4.20 7.46 12.47
C THR A 65 -5.24 8.58 12.33
N THR A 66 -5.15 9.42 11.29
CA THR A 66 -6.20 10.40 10.95
C THR A 66 -7.46 9.70 10.46
N LEU A 67 -7.35 8.67 9.63
CA LEU A 67 -8.51 7.91 9.14
C LEU A 67 -9.17 7.11 10.26
N THR A 68 -8.39 6.40 11.07
CA THR A 68 -8.92 5.63 12.20
C THR A 68 -9.52 6.55 13.28
N GLY A 69 -8.90 7.70 13.57
CA GLY A 69 -9.45 8.73 14.42
C GLY A 69 -10.72 9.37 13.85
N GLY A 70 -10.93 9.34 12.56
CA GLY A 70 -12.12 9.74 11.83
C GLY A 70 -13.26 8.72 11.86
N GLY A 71 -13.09 7.60 12.55
CA GLY A 71 -14.13 6.57 12.75
C GLY A 71 -14.08 5.42 11.74
N TYR A 72 -12.99 5.27 10.99
CA TYR A 72 -12.78 4.13 10.10
C TYR A 72 -11.98 3.04 10.80
N THR A 73 -12.38 1.79 10.61
CA THR A 73 -11.67 0.61 11.11
C THR A 73 -10.67 0.15 10.07
N ASP A 74 -9.40 0.02 10.43
CA ASP A 74 -8.38 -0.69 9.66
C ASP A 74 -8.65 -2.19 9.78
N LEU A 75 -9.18 -2.79 8.72
CA LEU A 75 -9.64 -4.17 8.71
C LEU A 75 -8.51 -5.17 8.84
N GLU A 76 -7.35 -4.88 8.28
CA GLU A 76 -6.21 -5.78 8.36
C GLU A 76 -5.67 -5.83 9.78
N THR A 77 -5.47 -4.69 10.43
CA THR A 77 -5.04 -4.66 11.82
C THR A 77 -6.08 -5.28 12.76
N ASP A 78 -7.36 -5.04 12.51
CA ASP A 78 -8.46 -5.54 13.35
C ASP A 78 -8.64 -7.06 13.25
N LEU A 79 -8.61 -7.63 12.05
CA LEU A 79 -8.92 -9.04 11.80
C LEU A 79 -7.69 -9.94 11.70
N LEU A 80 -6.56 -9.45 11.21
CA LEU A 80 -5.32 -10.22 11.07
C LEU A 80 -4.32 -9.91 12.17
N GLY A 81 -4.49 -8.79 12.87
CA GLY A 81 -3.61 -8.33 13.93
C GLY A 81 -2.47 -7.43 13.45
N PRO A 82 -1.66 -6.93 14.40
CA PRO A 82 -0.65 -5.90 14.13
C PRO A 82 0.55 -6.39 13.29
N ALA A 83 0.62 -7.66 12.97
CA ALA A 83 1.65 -8.25 12.11
C ALA A 83 1.18 -8.42 10.65
N ALA A 84 -0.01 -7.90 10.29
CA ALA A 84 -0.46 -7.88 8.92
C ALA A 84 0.53 -7.10 8.03
N TYR A 85 0.76 -7.56 6.81
CA TYR A 85 1.63 -6.90 5.86
C TYR A 85 1.13 -7.09 4.43
N SER A 86 1.48 -6.14 3.57
CA SER A 86 1.26 -6.19 2.12
C SER A 86 2.51 -5.75 1.35
N TYR A 87 3.55 -5.34 2.07
CA TYR A 87 4.76 -4.76 1.50
C TYR A 87 6.00 -5.16 2.31
N LEU A 88 7.10 -5.40 1.60
CA LEU A 88 8.41 -5.69 2.20
C LEU A 88 9.42 -4.68 1.66
N PHE A 89 10.09 -3.96 2.56
CA PHE A 89 11.12 -3.01 2.21
C PHE A 89 12.34 -3.16 3.12
N ASP A 90 13.50 -3.33 2.53
CA ASP A 90 14.79 -3.47 3.23
C ASP A 90 14.74 -4.51 4.37
N GLY A 91 14.04 -5.64 4.12
CA GLY A 91 13.86 -6.73 5.08
C GLY A 91 12.85 -6.45 6.20
N GLN A 92 12.06 -5.39 6.09
CA GLN A 92 11.03 -5.03 7.05
C GLN A 92 9.64 -5.22 6.45
N LEU A 93 8.79 -5.95 7.17
CA LEU A 93 7.39 -6.16 6.80
C LEU A 93 6.53 -5.01 7.31
N GLY A 94 5.55 -4.60 6.51
CA GLY A 94 4.54 -3.63 6.88
C GLY A 94 3.40 -3.60 5.88
N HIS A 95 2.31 -2.92 6.16
CA HIS A 95 1.28 -2.72 5.16
C HIS A 95 1.16 -1.25 4.80
N LEU A 96 1.05 -0.98 3.51
CA LEU A 96 0.82 0.31 2.89
C LEU A 96 -0.54 0.34 2.19
N ASP A 97 -1.02 -0.85 1.84
CA ASP A 97 -2.31 -1.11 1.23
C ASP A 97 -3.31 -1.44 2.32
N TYR A 98 -4.44 -0.76 2.33
CA TYR A 98 -5.42 -0.82 3.40
C TYR A 98 -6.81 -1.07 2.87
N ALA A 99 -7.60 -1.71 3.74
CA ALA A 99 -9.05 -1.73 3.69
C ALA A 99 -9.59 -1.07 4.95
N PHE A 100 -10.16 0.13 4.81
CA PHE A 100 -10.84 0.80 5.91
C PHE A 100 -12.35 0.73 5.71
N SER A 101 -13.09 0.34 6.76
CA SER A 101 -14.54 0.34 6.75
C SER A 101 -15.14 1.37 7.72
N SER A 102 -16.28 1.97 7.33
CA SER A 102 -17.08 2.76 8.25
C SER A 102 -17.69 1.87 9.35
N ALA A 103 -18.07 2.47 10.47
CA ALA A 103 -18.68 1.76 11.60
C ALA A 103 -19.98 1.03 11.21
N SER A 104 -20.72 1.51 10.21
CA SER A 104 -21.93 0.85 9.70
C SER A 104 -21.60 -0.35 8.81
N LEU A 105 -20.49 -0.30 8.05
CA LEU A 105 -20.06 -1.37 7.17
C LEU A 105 -19.31 -2.48 7.91
N THR A 106 -18.53 -2.14 8.95
CA THR A 106 -17.69 -3.12 9.67
C THR A 106 -18.42 -4.40 10.07
N PRO A 107 -19.68 -4.37 10.58
CA PRO A 107 -20.41 -5.60 10.91
C PRO A 107 -20.77 -6.49 9.71
N GLN A 108 -20.66 -5.98 8.48
CA GLN A 108 -20.98 -6.69 7.25
C GLN A 108 -19.73 -7.34 6.63
N ILE A 109 -18.54 -7.06 7.18
CA ILE A 109 -17.28 -7.66 6.72
C ILE A 109 -17.20 -9.11 7.19
N THR A 110 -16.97 -10.01 6.26
CA THR A 110 -16.84 -11.45 6.54
C THR A 110 -15.39 -11.90 6.68
N GLY A 111 -14.45 -11.10 6.20
CA GLY A 111 -13.03 -11.35 6.32
C GLY A 111 -12.20 -10.39 5.49
N VAL A 112 -10.91 -10.34 5.77
CA VAL A 112 -9.90 -9.61 5.02
C VAL A 112 -8.66 -10.50 4.88
N GLY A 113 -7.87 -10.30 3.84
CA GLY A 113 -6.59 -10.97 3.67
C GLY A 113 -5.69 -10.19 2.72
N ALA A 114 -4.40 -10.20 2.98
CA ALA A 114 -3.39 -9.89 1.98
C ALA A 114 -3.03 -11.18 1.23
N TRP A 115 -3.05 -11.12 -0.09
CA TRP A 115 -2.68 -12.28 -0.91
C TRP A 115 -1.21 -12.18 -1.28
N HIS A 116 -0.37 -12.88 -0.50
CA HIS A 116 1.10 -12.82 -0.60
C HIS A 116 1.63 -13.51 -1.86
N ILE A 117 1.54 -12.79 -2.98
CA ILE A 117 2.03 -13.22 -4.30
C ILE A 117 3.07 -12.27 -4.88
N ASN A 118 3.32 -11.16 -4.21
CA ASN A 118 4.21 -10.11 -4.70
C ASN A 118 5.29 -9.74 -3.68
N ALA A 119 4.91 -9.31 -2.47
CA ALA A 119 5.85 -8.78 -1.47
C ALA A 119 6.89 -9.81 -1.00
N ASP A 120 6.51 -11.09 -0.94
CA ASP A 120 7.39 -12.19 -0.53
C ASP A 120 8.27 -12.75 -1.68
N GLU A 121 7.97 -12.39 -2.92
CA GLU A 121 8.75 -12.83 -4.06
C GLU A 121 10.07 -12.06 -4.13
N ALA A 122 11.11 -12.75 -4.57
CA ALA A 122 12.42 -12.14 -4.67
C ALA A 122 12.43 -10.98 -5.70
N ASP A 123 13.13 -9.90 -5.39
CA ASP A 123 13.31 -8.75 -6.29
C ASP A 123 13.89 -9.13 -7.65
N LEU A 124 14.61 -10.26 -7.70
CA LEU A 124 15.11 -10.87 -8.92
C LEU A 124 13.99 -11.25 -9.92
N LEU A 125 12.77 -11.48 -9.42
CA LEU A 125 11.59 -11.79 -10.23
C LEU A 125 10.81 -10.51 -10.58
N ASP A 126 11.52 -9.46 -10.90
CA ASP A 126 10.96 -8.15 -11.19
C ASP A 126 9.79 -8.23 -12.18
N TYR A 127 8.77 -7.41 -11.95
CA TYR A 127 7.63 -7.25 -12.85
C TYR A 127 7.94 -6.43 -14.10
N ASN A 128 9.15 -5.88 -14.20
CA ASN A 128 9.62 -5.03 -15.30
C ASN A 128 10.98 -5.48 -15.82
N ASP A 129 11.02 -6.59 -16.54
CA ASP A 129 12.24 -7.14 -17.17
C ASP A 129 12.81 -6.33 -18.32
N GLU A 130 12.11 -5.33 -18.83
CA GLU A 130 12.47 -4.66 -20.07
C GLU A 130 13.36 -3.43 -19.85
N ILE A 131 13.34 -2.87 -18.67
CA ILE A 131 14.04 -1.62 -18.32
C ILE A 131 14.67 -1.77 -16.95
N LYS A 132 16.00 -1.74 -16.91
CA LYS A 132 16.74 -1.70 -15.66
C LYS A 132 16.55 -0.36 -14.97
N ASP A 133 16.01 -0.39 -13.77
CA ASP A 133 15.83 0.80 -12.97
C ASP A 133 17.14 1.30 -12.36
N VAL A 134 17.18 2.59 -12.00
CA VAL A 134 18.36 3.21 -11.39
C VAL A 134 18.55 2.63 -9.99
N GLY A 135 19.63 1.88 -9.81
CA GLY A 135 19.96 1.24 -8.54
C GLY A 135 19.61 -0.24 -8.47
N GLU A 136 18.96 -0.78 -9.49
CA GLU A 136 18.69 -2.20 -9.63
C GLU A 136 19.99 -3.00 -9.70
N ALA A 137 20.04 -4.13 -9.00
CA ALA A 137 21.21 -4.99 -9.00
C ALA A 137 21.46 -5.58 -10.39
N ALA A 138 22.72 -5.65 -10.81
CA ALA A 138 23.12 -6.10 -12.14
C ALA A 138 23.15 -7.64 -12.27
N PHE A 139 22.23 -8.37 -11.61
CA PHE A 139 22.21 -9.83 -11.72
C PHE A 139 21.59 -10.33 -13.04
N GLU A 140 20.90 -9.48 -13.76
CA GLU A 140 20.39 -9.76 -15.11
C GLU A 140 21.41 -9.46 -16.20
N GLU A 141 22.44 -8.71 -15.89
CA GLU A 141 23.50 -8.33 -16.81
C GLU A 141 24.86 -8.84 -16.36
N LYS A 142 25.67 -9.26 -17.32
CA LYS A 142 27.10 -9.46 -17.10
C LYS A 142 27.83 -8.12 -17.03
N PRO A 143 29.08 -8.10 -16.49
CA PRO A 143 29.89 -6.87 -16.46
C PRO A 143 30.10 -6.18 -17.81
N ASP A 144 29.91 -6.90 -18.91
CA ASP A 144 30.01 -6.38 -20.27
C ASP A 144 28.71 -5.81 -20.83
N GLY A 145 27.65 -5.75 -19.98
CA GLY A 145 26.32 -5.28 -20.37
C GLY A 145 25.48 -6.27 -21.17
N SER A 146 25.97 -7.50 -21.35
CA SER A 146 25.15 -8.55 -21.98
C SER A 146 24.26 -9.26 -20.96
N ALA A 147 23.06 -9.68 -21.39
CA ALA A 147 22.12 -10.39 -20.54
C ALA A 147 22.74 -11.64 -19.91
N LEU A 148 22.57 -11.81 -18.60
CA LEU A 148 23.02 -13.00 -17.88
C LEU A 148 22.16 -14.21 -18.24
N LEU A 149 20.85 -13.98 -18.38
CA LEU A 149 19.85 -14.96 -18.76
C LEU A 149 18.99 -14.40 -19.90
N PRO A 150 18.36 -15.24 -20.71
CA PRO A 150 17.40 -14.74 -21.69
C PRO A 150 16.30 -13.95 -20.98
N PRO A 151 15.88 -12.79 -21.51
CA PRO A 151 14.72 -12.08 -21.03
C PRO A 151 13.54 -13.05 -20.87
N ARG A 152 12.78 -12.98 -19.80
CA ARG A 152 11.63 -13.84 -19.48
C ARG A 152 11.93 -15.20 -18.82
N VAL A 153 13.16 -15.54 -18.49
CA VAL A 153 13.43 -16.76 -17.70
C VAL A 153 13.02 -16.55 -16.24
N LEU A 154 13.16 -15.32 -15.75
CA LEU A 154 12.83 -14.94 -14.37
C LEU A 154 11.39 -14.45 -14.25
N PHE A 155 10.95 -13.60 -15.16
CA PHE A 155 9.59 -13.08 -15.20
C PHE A 155 8.63 -14.04 -15.91
N GLN A 156 7.52 -14.37 -15.25
CA GLN A 156 6.48 -15.26 -15.75
C GLN A 156 5.17 -14.48 -16.00
N PRO A 157 5.02 -13.81 -17.14
CA PRO A 157 3.88 -12.91 -17.40
C PRO A 157 2.52 -13.63 -17.43
N ALA A 158 2.52 -14.96 -17.41
CA ALA A 158 1.31 -15.76 -17.36
C ALA A 158 0.85 -16.09 -15.92
N THR A 159 1.60 -15.69 -14.90
CA THR A 159 1.27 -15.91 -13.49
C THR A 159 1.01 -14.56 -12.80
N PRO A 160 0.25 -14.53 -11.70
CA PRO A 160 0.02 -13.31 -10.94
C PRO A 160 1.19 -12.94 -10.01
N TYR A 161 2.17 -13.82 -9.85
CA TYR A 161 3.28 -13.63 -8.91
C TYR A 161 4.22 -12.54 -9.39
N ARG A 162 4.64 -11.68 -8.46
CA ARG A 162 5.52 -10.53 -8.69
C ARG A 162 5.02 -9.59 -9.82
N ALA A 163 3.70 -9.42 -9.90
CA ALA A 163 3.09 -8.44 -10.79
C ALA A 163 3.13 -7.00 -10.23
N SER A 164 3.61 -6.85 -9.00
CA SER A 164 3.81 -5.62 -8.23
C SER A 164 4.82 -5.92 -7.12
N ASP A 165 5.29 -4.91 -6.43
CA ASP A 165 6.01 -5.01 -5.15
C ASP A 165 5.06 -5.03 -3.95
N HIS A 166 3.76 -4.78 -4.16
CA HIS A 166 2.71 -4.82 -3.16
C HIS A 166 1.80 -6.04 -3.33
N ASP A 167 1.31 -6.57 -2.22
CA ASP A 167 0.32 -7.64 -2.19
C ASP A 167 -1.12 -7.09 -2.32
N PRO A 168 -1.99 -7.77 -3.09
CA PRO A 168 -3.39 -7.39 -3.15
C PRO A 168 -4.11 -7.61 -1.82
N VAL A 169 -4.90 -6.62 -1.40
CA VAL A 169 -5.82 -6.73 -0.27
C VAL A 169 -7.19 -7.21 -0.76
N ILE A 170 -7.74 -8.22 -0.11
CA ILE A 170 -9.01 -8.84 -0.43
C ILE A 170 -9.97 -8.67 0.75
N VAL A 171 -11.18 -8.17 0.47
CA VAL A 171 -12.23 -7.97 1.47
C VAL A 171 -13.45 -8.80 1.08
N GLY A 172 -13.93 -9.63 2.02
CA GLY A 172 -15.20 -10.33 1.91
C GLY A 172 -16.30 -9.57 2.64
N MET A 173 -17.49 -9.46 2.03
CA MET A 173 -18.65 -8.80 2.61
C MET A 173 -19.91 -9.63 2.38
N PHE A 174 -20.90 -9.53 3.30
CA PHE A 174 -22.27 -9.96 3.02
C PHE A 174 -22.92 -8.96 2.05
N GLN A 175 -23.74 -9.47 1.16
CA GLN A 175 -24.68 -8.69 0.36
C GLN A 175 -26.09 -8.79 0.92
#